data_98cc01dbb3f47c2be8c6cfd444131060
#
_entry.id   98cc01dbb3f47c2be8c6cfd444131060
#
_cell.length_a   1.000
_cell.length_b   1.000
_cell.length_c   1.000
_cell.angle_alpha   90.00
_cell.angle_beta   90.00
_cell.angle_gamma   90.00
#
_symmetry.space_group_name_H-M   'P 1'
#
loop_
_entity.id
_entity.type
_entity.pdbx_description
1 polymer ?
#
loop_
_entity_poly.entity_id
_entity_poly.type
_entity_poly.pdbx_seq_one_letter_code
_entity_poly.pdbx_strand_id
1 'polypeptide(L)'
;MVNLTWMGTAGVFISDGATGILIDPYVSRFGILKVALGLPLQPDIKAVKKWVAQLGKNHIQAIVVSHSHFDHCLDAPYFAMETGASLIGSESTLNVGRGAGLAEKYLKTAIPGQTTTIGSFTLKFIKSAHGPAFLGRIPYPGTIDKPLLSPRPARDYKLGETFSILISHPAGTILHHGSAGFISGMYEGVTADVVLLGIAGRGDTQTYLKNIPLKLGVRLLIPIHFDNFFRSLEKEMRILASVRFKEFLSVANRHHDRFELKTLPIGEKAAILPVKKK
;
A
#
# COMPACT_ATOMS: atom_id res chain seq x y z
N MET A 1 11.28 2.82 18.34
CA MET A 1 10.23 3.72 17.75
C MET A 1 10.03 3.31 16.30
N VAL A 2 8.79 3.16 15.83
CA VAL A 2 8.50 2.90 14.42
C VAL A 2 7.88 4.15 13.80
N ASN A 3 8.42 4.53 12.66
CA ASN A 3 8.01 5.70 11.89
C ASN A 3 7.35 5.28 10.59
N LEU A 4 6.43 6.11 10.10
CA LEU A 4 5.74 6.01 8.85
C LEU A 4 6.01 7.25 8.00
N THR A 5 6.26 7.07 6.70
CA THR A 5 6.16 8.13 5.69
C THR A 5 5.14 7.70 4.66
N TRP A 6 4.08 8.47 4.49
CA TRP A 6 3.10 8.23 3.44
C TRP A 6 3.59 8.79 2.10
N MET A 7 3.56 7.98 1.05
CA MET A 7 4.06 8.33 -0.28
C MET A 7 2.93 8.71 -1.26
N GLY A 8 1.69 8.76 -0.75
CA GLY A 8 0.48 8.88 -1.55
C GLY A 8 -0.05 7.52 -2.00
N THR A 9 -1.29 7.48 -2.51
CA THR A 9 -2.02 6.24 -2.82
C THR A 9 -2.02 5.31 -1.59
N ALA A 10 -1.77 4.03 -1.75
CA ALA A 10 -1.52 3.10 -0.66
C ALA A 10 -0.03 3.03 -0.27
N GLY A 11 0.83 3.81 -0.94
CA GLY A 11 2.28 3.78 -0.80
C GLY A 11 2.76 4.28 0.57
N VAL A 12 3.49 3.45 1.31
CA VAL A 12 4.04 3.81 2.61
C VAL A 12 5.46 3.27 2.79
N PHE A 13 6.28 4.03 3.53
CA PHE A 13 7.55 3.57 4.07
C PHE A 13 7.45 3.46 5.58
N ILE A 14 7.73 2.27 6.11
CA ILE A 14 7.72 1.95 7.54
C ILE A 14 9.15 1.62 7.96
N SER A 15 9.65 2.27 9.01
CA SER A 15 11.02 2.04 9.47
C SER A 15 11.19 2.22 10.98
N ASP A 16 12.04 1.40 11.59
CA ASP A 16 12.50 1.54 12.98
C ASP A 16 13.85 2.28 13.10
N GLY A 17 14.40 2.71 11.95
CA GLY A 17 15.71 3.37 11.84
C GLY A 17 16.84 2.44 11.38
N ALA A 18 16.74 1.12 11.63
CA ALA A 18 17.68 0.11 11.15
C ALA A 18 17.14 -0.63 9.92
N THR A 19 15.86 -0.96 9.94
CA THR A 19 15.15 -1.68 8.89
C THR A 19 14.03 -0.81 8.35
N GLY A 20 13.87 -0.79 7.03
CA GLY A 20 12.79 -0.12 6.32
C GLY A 20 12.08 -1.05 5.34
N ILE A 21 10.77 -0.91 5.25
CA ILE A 21 9.89 -1.66 4.35
C ILE A 21 9.07 -0.66 3.56
N LEU A 22 9.12 -0.76 2.23
CA LEU A 22 8.19 -0.05 1.33
C LEU A 22 7.00 -0.95 1.02
N ILE A 23 5.80 -0.41 1.09
CA ILE A 23 4.58 -1.11 0.69
C ILE A 23 3.89 -0.28 -0.38
N ASP A 24 3.48 -0.92 -1.48
CA ASP A 24 2.77 -0.32 -2.62
C ASP A 24 3.38 1.00 -3.13
N PRO A 25 4.72 1.10 -3.33
CA PRO A 25 5.35 2.35 -3.72
C PRO A 25 4.93 2.74 -5.14
N TYR A 26 4.20 3.86 -5.26
CA TYR A 26 3.76 4.40 -6.54
C TYR A 26 4.03 5.91 -6.62
N VAL A 27 5.01 6.30 -7.41
CA VAL A 27 5.49 7.69 -7.54
C VAL A 27 5.44 8.24 -8.97
N SER A 28 5.29 7.38 -9.97
CA SER A 28 5.33 7.72 -11.41
C SER A 28 4.10 8.47 -11.93
N ARG A 29 3.13 8.76 -11.15
CA ARG A 29 1.88 9.52 -11.38
C ARG A 29 1.55 9.91 -12.82
N PHE A 30 0.45 9.39 -13.38
CA PHE A 30 0.00 9.66 -14.75
C PHE A 30 -1.34 10.38 -14.76
N GLY A 31 -1.49 11.35 -15.68
CA GLY A 31 -2.78 12.04 -15.87
C GLY A 31 -3.91 11.07 -16.23
N ILE A 32 -5.14 11.35 -15.73
CA ILE A 32 -6.31 10.49 -15.92
C ILE A 32 -6.60 10.22 -17.40
N LEU A 33 -6.38 11.20 -18.29
CA LEU A 33 -6.58 11.01 -19.73
C LEU A 33 -5.63 9.97 -20.32
N LYS A 34 -4.36 9.95 -19.88
CA LYS A 34 -3.39 8.95 -20.33
C LYS A 34 -3.84 7.54 -19.96
N VAL A 35 -4.34 7.37 -18.73
CA VAL A 35 -4.85 6.09 -18.24
C VAL A 35 -6.15 5.69 -18.96
N ALA A 36 -7.10 6.61 -19.10
CA ALA A 36 -8.39 6.37 -19.75
C ALA A 36 -8.25 6.01 -21.22
N LEU A 37 -7.32 6.65 -21.95
CA LEU A 37 -7.01 6.33 -23.34
C LEU A 37 -6.20 5.04 -23.51
N GLY A 38 -5.83 4.38 -22.42
CA GLY A 38 -5.07 3.13 -22.47
C GLY A 38 -3.67 3.28 -23.03
N LEU A 39 -3.06 4.47 -22.87
CA LEU A 39 -1.68 4.70 -23.32
C LEU A 39 -0.67 4.01 -22.40
N PRO A 40 0.49 3.59 -22.92
CA PRO A 40 1.53 2.96 -22.12
C PRO A 40 2.03 3.84 -20.97
N LEU A 41 2.17 3.28 -19.78
CA LEU A 41 2.66 3.92 -18.58
C LEU A 41 4.14 3.63 -18.42
N GLN A 42 4.97 4.64 -18.64
CA GLN A 42 6.43 4.55 -18.49
C GLN A 42 6.81 4.93 -17.06
N PRO A 43 7.45 4.04 -16.28
CA PRO A 43 7.93 4.35 -14.94
C PRO A 43 8.88 5.56 -14.90
N ASP A 44 8.72 6.43 -13.92
CA ASP A 44 9.59 7.58 -13.69
C ASP A 44 10.77 7.20 -12.78
N ILE A 45 11.85 6.75 -13.39
CA ILE A 45 13.05 6.32 -12.65
C ILE A 45 13.69 7.47 -11.88
N LYS A 46 13.54 8.73 -12.33
CA LYS A 46 14.05 9.89 -11.60
C LYS A 46 13.28 10.10 -10.29
N ALA A 47 11.95 9.98 -10.34
CA ALA A 47 11.11 10.03 -9.15
C ALA A 47 11.44 8.89 -8.18
N VAL A 48 11.62 7.65 -8.67
CA VAL A 48 12.04 6.51 -7.85
C VAL A 48 13.36 6.81 -7.12
N LYS A 49 14.41 7.23 -7.85
CA LYS A 49 15.73 7.57 -7.28
C LYS A 49 15.64 8.70 -6.24
N LYS A 50 14.84 9.74 -6.52
CA LYS A 50 14.61 10.86 -5.59
C LYS A 50 14.02 10.35 -4.26
N TRP A 51 12.99 9.50 -4.32
CA TRP A 51 12.39 8.92 -3.13
C TRP A 51 13.33 7.97 -2.37
N VAL A 52 14.07 7.12 -3.07
CA VAL A 52 15.09 6.25 -2.45
C VAL A 52 16.14 7.07 -1.69
N ALA A 53 16.62 8.16 -2.28
CA ALA A 53 17.56 9.06 -1.62
C ALA A 53 16.96 9.72 -0.37
N GLN A 54 15.70 10.18 -0.44
CA GLN A 54 14.99 10.81 0.68
C GLN A 54 14.73 9.83 1.84
N LEU A 55 14.39 8.57 1.54
CA LEU A 55 14.08 7.55 2.54
C LEU A 55 15.32 6.86 3.13
N GLY A 56 16.46 6.97 2.46
CA GLY A 56 17.72 6.33 2.85
C GLY A 56 17.86 4.92 2.27
N LYS A 57 18.59 4.82 1.14
CA LYS A 57 18.76 3.59 0.34
C LYS A 57 19.11 2.35 1.17
N ASN A 58 20.08 2.47 2.08
CA ASN A 58 20.62 1.35 2.84
C ASN A 58 19.66 0.78 3.91
N HIS A 59 18.60 1.52 4.24
CA HIS A 59 17.60 1.07 5.21
C HIS A 59 16.45 0.29 4.58
N ILE A 60 16.26 0.40 3.25
CA ILE A 60 15.16 -0.26 2.54
C ILE A 60 15.56 -1.72 2.26
N GLN A 61 14.95 -2.66 2.96
CA GLN A 61 15.27 -4.09 2.89
C GLN A 61 14.21 -4.92 2.16
N ALA A 62 12.97 -4.42 2.04
CA ALA A 62 11.90 -5.08 1.30
C ALA A 62 10.99 -4.09 0.60
N ILE A 63 10.53 -4.46 -0.58
CA ILE A 63 9.46 -3.84 -1.34
C ILE A 63 8.30 -4.83 -1.36
N VAL A 64 7.17 -4.47 -0.78
CA VAL A 64 6.00 -5.35 -0.61
C VAL A 64 4.85 -4.79 -1.42
N VAL A 65 4.11 -5.64 -2.11
CA VAL A 65 2.98 -5.21 -2.94
C VAL A 65 1.71 -5.94 -2.51
N SER A 66 0.68 -5.18 -2.16
CA SER A 66 -0.61 -5.70 -1.70
C SER A 66 -1.42 -6.34 -2.84
N HIS A 67 -1.35 -5.78 -4.05
CA HIS A 67 -1.94 -6.32 -5.27
C HIS A 67 -1.33 -5.65 -6.51
N SER A 68 -1.50 -6.25 -7.71
CA SER A 68 -0.69 -5.87 -8.88
C SER A 68 -1.29 -4.79 -9.79
N HIS A 69 -2.26 -3.98 -9.34
CA HIS A 69 -2.68 -2.79 -10.09
C HIS A 69 -1.53 -1.80 -10.24
N PHE A 70 -1.56 -1.01 -11.33
CA PHE A 70 -0.45 -0.11 -11.68
C PHE A 70 -0.12 0.90 -10.60
N ASP A 71 -1.11 1.42 -9.88
CA ASP A 71 -0.98 2.41 -8.81
C ASP A 71 -0.50 1.81 -7.46
N HIS A 72 -0.16 0.52 -7.45
CA HIS A 72 0.50 -0.20 -6.35
C HIS A 72 1.81 -0.87 -6.79
N CYS A 73 1.87 -1.42 -8.00
CA CYS A 73 2.91 -2.34 -8.42
C CYS A 73 3.89 -1.77 -9.46
N LEU A 74 3.49 -0.75 -10.26
CA LEU A 74 4.26 -0.29 -11.43
C LEU A 74 5.70 0.11 -11.08
N ASP A 75 5.91 0.84 -9.98
CA ASP A 75 7.23 1.34 -9.60
C ASP A 75 8.00 0.38 -8.68
N ALA A 76 7.33 -0.62 -8.09
CA ALA A 76 7.90 -1.52 -7.10
C ALA A 76 9.17 -2.25 -7.58
N PRO A 77 9.26 -2.79 -8.82
CA PRO A 77 10.50 -3.40 -9.31
C PRO A 77 11.67 -2.43 -9.38
N TYR A 78 11.42 -1.18 -9.72
CA TYR A 78 12.47 -0.16 -9.87
C TYR A 78 12.98 0.32 -8.50
N PHE A 79 12.11 0.36 -7.48
CA PHE A 79 12.57 0.52 -6.10
C PHE A 79 13.45 -0.66 -5.67
N ALA A 80 13.07 -1.90 -6.00
CA ALA A 80 13.86 -3.09 -5.71
C ALA A 80 15.23 -3.06 -6.39
N MET A 81 15.30 -2.68 -7.68
CA MET A 81 16.56 -2.55 -8.40
C MET A 81 17.46 -1.47 -7.81
N GLU A 82 16.90 -0.29 -7.47
CA GLU A 82 17.68 0.83 -6.95
C GLU A 82 18.25 0.54 -5.56
N THR A 83 17.53 -0.24 -4.73
CA THR A 83 17.91 -0.53 -3.33
C THR A 83 18.63 -1.85 -3.15
N GLY A 84 18.46 -2.82 -4.06
CA GLY A 84 18.87 -4.20 -3.89
C GLY A 84 17.93 -5.00 -2.96
N ALA A 85 16.77 -4.44 -2.58
CA ALA A 85 15.78 -5.08 -1.73
C ALA A 85 15.00 -6.18 -2.48
N SER A 86 14.43 -7.15 -1.74
CA SER A 86 13.53 -8.13 -2.32
C SER A 86 12.17 -7.53 -2.65
N LEU A 87 11.60 -7.88 -3.81
CA LEU A 87 10.21 -7.64 -4.18
C LEU A 87 9.34 -8.80 -3.70
N ILE A 88 8.35 -8.51 -2.86
CA ILE A 88 7.48 -9.51 -2.23
C ILE A 88 6.03 -9.23 -2.62
N GLY A 89 5.33 -10.21 -3.17
CA GLY A 89 3.93 -10.06 -3.59
C GLY A 89 3.37 -11.33 -4.22
N SER A 90 2.18 -11.21 -4.85
CA SER A 90 1.58 -12.31 -5.60
C SER A 90 2.41 -12.68 -6.83
N GLU A 91 2.14 -13.84 -7.43
CA GLU A 91 2.79 -14.23 -8.69
C GLU A 91 2.59 -13.18 -9.80
N SER A 92 1.43 -12.54 -9.85
CA SER A 92 1.18 -11.40 -10.75
C SER A 92 2.14 -10.23 -10.50
N THR A 93 2.42 -9.90 -9.23
CA THR A 93 3.43 -8.90 -8.85
C THR A 93 4.82 -9.31 -9.30
N LEU A 94 5.19 -10.59 -9.10
CA LEU A 94 6.50 -11.10 -9.51
C LEU A 94 6.67 -11.07 -11.03
N ASN A 95 5.60 -11.30 -11.80
CA ASN A 95 5.61 -11.16 -13.25
C ASN A 95 5.76 -9.69 -13.73
N VAL A 96 5.32 -8.71 -12.94
CA VAL A 96 5.71 -7.30 -13.18
C VAL A 96 7.20 -7.11 -12.91
N GLY A 97 7.73 -7.69 -11.84
CA GLY A 97 9.17 -7.69 -11.52
C GLY A 97 10.04 -8.31 -12.62
N ARG A 98 9.68 -9.52 -13.10
CA ARG A 98 10.36 -10.19 -14.22
C ARG A 98 10.32 -9.36 -15.49
N GLY A 99 9.16 -8.79 -15.80
CA GLY A 99 8.98 -7.93 -16.98
C GLY A 99 9.79 -6.63 -16.93
N ALA A 100 10.10 -6.14 -15.74
CA ALA A 100 11.02 -5.02 -15.54
C ALA A 100 12.50 -5.42 -15.57
N GLY A 101 12.82 -6.74 -15.58
CA GLY A 101 14.20 -7.26 -15.59
C GLY A 101 14.79 -7.49 -14.19
N LEU A 102 13.97 -7.55 -13.14
CA LEU A 102 14.45 -7.89 -11.79
C LEU A 102 14.80 -9.39 -11.74
N ALA A 103 16.00 -9.69 -11.25
CA ALA A 103 16.49 -11.09 -11.20
C ALA A 103 15.70 -11.91 -10.16
N GLU A 104 15.48 -13.21 -10.45
CA GLU A 104 14.69 -14.14 -9.62
C GLU A 104 15.11 -14.18 -8.14
N LYS A 105 16.38 -14.04 -7.84
CA LYS A 105 16.90 -14.01 -6.45
C LYS A 105 16.29 -12.89 -5.58
N TYR A 106 15.76 -11.84 -6.21
CA TYR A 106 15.08 -10.74 -5.52
C TYR A 106 13.56 -10.90 -5.46
N LEU A 107 13.00 -11.90 -6.10
CA LEU A 107 11.57 -12.17 -6.17
C LEU A 107 11.14 -13.14 -5.06
N LYS A 108 10.15 -12.79 -4.28
CA LYS A 108 9.62 -13.64 -3.21
C LYS A 108 8.10 -13.67 -3.26
N THR A 109 7.53 -14.86 -3.38
CA THR A 109 6.07 -15.05 -3.40
C THR A 109 5.49 -14.81 -2.01
N ALA A 110 4.49 -13.94 -1.93
CA ALA A 110 3.64 -13.79 -0.74
C ALA A 110 2.61 -14.91 -0.71
N ILE A 111 2.55 -15.66 0.38
CA ILE A 111 1.61 -16.77 0.55
C ILE A 111 0.66 -16.45 1.71
N PRO A 112 -0.67 -16.48 1.51
CA PRO A 112 -1.65 -16.22 2.57
C PRO A 112 -1.40 -17.10 3.79
N GLY A 113 -1.41 -16.49 4.98
CA GLY A 113 -1.17 -17.17 6.25
C GLY A 113 0.30 -17.35 6.61
N GLN A 114 1.22 -17.30 5.66
CA GLN A 114 2.66 -17.38 5.95
C GLN A 114 3.23 -16.04 6.43
N THR A 115 4.35 -16.13 7.11
CA THR A 115 5.10 -14.98 7.61
C THR A 115 6.46 -14.87 6.94
N THR A 116 6.92 -13.62 6.77
CA THR A 116 8.27 -13.30 6.30
C THR A 116 8.90 -12.30 7.26
N THR A 117 10.10 -12.60 7.76
CA THR A 117 10.82 -11.70 8.66
C THR A 117 11.82 -10.85 7.89
N ILE A 118 11.81 -9.54 8.13
CA ILE A 118 12.69 -8.53 7.55
C ILE A 118 13.24 -7.68 8.70
N GLY A 119 14.48 -7.94 9.11
CA GLY A 119 15.05 -7.31 10.29
C GLY A 119 14.19 -7.55 11.54
N SER A 120 13.73 -6.48 12.17
CA SER A 120 12.86 -6.52 13.36
C SER A 120 11.36 -6.65 13.03
N PHE A 121 10.99 -6.63 11.75
CA PHE A 121 9.60 -6.74 11.30
C PHE A 121 9.26 -8.16 10.86
N THR A 122 8.09 -8.65 11.24
CA THR A 122 7.48 -9.88 10.72
C THR A 122 6.20 -9.52 9.97
N LEU A 123 6.14 -9.88 8.69
CA LEU A 123 5.01 -9.63 7.81
C LEU A 123 4.16 -10.89 7.69
N LYS A 124 2.85 -10.78 7.92
CA LYS A 124 1.87 -11.84 7.65
C LYS A 124 0.92 -11.37 6.56
N PHE A 125 0.82 -12.15 5.48
CA PHE A 125 -0.08 -11.86 4.38
C PHE A 125 -1.46 -12.46 4.67
N ILE A 126 -2.49 -11.62 4.70
CA ILE A 126 -3.88 -12.00 4.93
C ILE A 126 -4.61 -11.84 3.60
N LYS A 127 -5.25 -12.92 3.12
CA LYS A 127 -6.06 -12.84 1.89
C LYS A 127 -7.13 -11.75 2.03
N SER A 128 -7.21 -10.87 1.06
CA SER A 128 -8.09 -9.71 1.05
C SER A 128 -8.87 -9.62 -0.26
N ALA A 129 -9.72 -8.60 -0.36
CA ALA A 129 -10.45 -8.28 -1.58
C ALA A 129 -10.16 -6.84 -2.00
N HIS A 130 -10.45 -6.52 -3.25
CA HIS A 130 -10.41 -5.15 -3.75
C HIS A 130 -11.82 -4.55 -3.70
N GLY A 131 -11.93 -3.29 -3.26
CA GLY A 131 -13.19 -2.56 -3.27
C GLY A 131 -13.66 -2.21 -4.70
N PRO A 132 -14.97 -2.01 -4.93
CA PRO A 132 -15.51 -1.62 -6.24
C PRO A 132 -15.21 -0.15 -6.56
N ALA A 133 -13.96 0.14 -6.91
CA ALA A 133 -13.42 1.50 -7.02
C ALA A 133 -13.92 2.28 -8.25
N PHE A 134 -14.40 1.61 -9.31
CA PHE A 134 -14.82 2.27 -10.55
C PHE A 134 -16.23 1.81 -10.97
N LEU A 135 -17.20 2.74 -10.91
CA LEU A 135 -18.61 2.47 -11.27
C LEU A 135 -19.17 1.18 -10.66
N GLY A 136 -18.86 0.93 -9.38
CA GLY A 136 -19.32 -0.28 -8.68
C GLY A 136 -18.61 -1.58 -9.11
N ARG A 137 -17.51 -1.49 -9.86
CA ARG A 137 -16.75 -2.65 -10.35
C ARG A 137 -15.29 -2.60 -9.88
N ILE A 138 -14.68 -3.76 -9.76
CA ILE A 138 -13.25 -3.91 -9.55
C ILE A 138 -12.56 -3.63 -10.90
N PRO A 139 -11.63 -2.65 -10.99
CA PRO A 139 -10.90 -2.39 -12.22
C PRO A 139 -9.94 -3.55 -12.54
N TYR A 140 -9.71 -3.81 -13.81
CA TYR A 140 -8.70 -4.74 -14.34
C TYR A 140 -8.59 -6.08 -13.59
N PRO A 141 -9.69 -6.88 -13.48
CA PRO A 141 -9.68 -8.15 -12.80
C PRO A 141 -8.80 -9.18 -13.55
N GLY A 142 -8.44 -10.29 -12.86
CA GLY A 142 -7.64 -11.38 -13.41
C GLY A 142 -6.19 -11.37 -12.94
N THR A 143 -5.36 -12.19 -13.57
CA THR A 143 -3.95 -12.44 -13.21
C THR A 143 -2.99 -12.01 -14.31
N ILE A 144 -1.74 -11.79 -13.96
CA ILE A 144 -0.63 -11.55 -14.87
C ILE A 144 0.20 -12.84 -14.87
N ASP A 145 0.01 -13.67 -15.90
CA ASP A 145 0.54 -15.05 -15.94
C ASP A 145 1.91 -15.16 -16.64
N LYS A 146 2.40 -14.06 -17.21
CA LYS A 146 3.69 -13.98 -17.91
C LYS A 146 4.41 -12.67 -17.55
N PRO A 147 5.74 -12.59 -17.69
CA PRO A 147 6.49 -11.36 -17.48
C PRO A 147 5.87 -10.18 -18.23
N LEU A 148 5.47 -9.14 -17.51
CA LEU A 148 4.81 -7.93 -18.03
C LEU A 148 5.89 -6.91 -18.44
N LEU A 149 6.32 -6.96 -19.69
CA LEU A 149 7.33 -6.03 -20.21
C LEU A 149 6.81 -4.58 -20.19
N SER A 150 7.48 -3.72 -19.45
CA SER A 150 7.17 -2.29 -19.36
C SER A 150 7.75 -1.52 -20.58
N PRO A 151 7.08 -0.46 -21.11
CA PRO A 151 5.84 0.15 -20.61
C PRO A 151 4.56 -0.54 -21.11
N ARG A 152 3.52 -0.57 -20.29
CA ARG A 152 2.22 -1.15 -20.60
C ARG A 152 1.07 -0.22 -20.18
N PRO A 153 -0.13 -0.32 -20.82
CA PRO A 153 -1.33 0.35 -20.36
C PRO A 153 -1.76 -0.10 -18.95
N ALA A 154 -2.45 0.76 -18.21
CA ALA A 154 -2.97 0.44 -16.88
C ALA A 154 -3.78 -0.87 -16.82
N ARG A 155 -4.56 -1.16 -17.88
CA ARG A 155 -5.40 -2.36 -17.98
C ARG A 155 -4.62 -3.68 -18.01
N ASP A 156 -3.32 -3.66 -18.32
CA ASP A 156 -2.47 -4.85 -18.36
C ASP A 156 -1.94 -5.20 -16.96
N TYR A 157 -1.95 -4.25 -16.02
CA TYR A 157 -1.69 -4.46 -14.60
C TYR A 157 -2.96 -5.02 -13.95
N LYS A 158 -3.16 -6.33 -14.11
CA LYS A 158 -4.31 -7.04 -13.55
C LYS A 158 -4.21 -7.10 -12.02
N LEU A 159 -5.37 -7.29 -11.37
CA LEU A 159 -5.50 -7.32 -9.91
C LEU A 159 -4.54 -8.31 -9.23
N GLY A 160 -4.44 -9.53 -9.74
CA GLY A 160 -3.73 -10.62 -9.06
C GLY A 160 -4.41 -11.02 -7.74
N GLU A 161 -3.63 -11.65 -6.87
CA GLU A 161 -4.06 -11.86 -5.49
C GLU A 161 -3.95 -10.56 -4.71
N THR A 162 -4.92 -10.35 -3.81
CA THR A 162 -4.98 -9.14 -2.97
C THR A 162 -4.71 -9.52 -1.52
N PHE A 163 -3.84 -8.75 -0.86
CA PHE A 163 -3.47 -8.95 0.54
C PHE A 163 -3.71 -7.71 1.39
N SER A 164 -4.12 -7.95 2.63
CA SER A 164 -3.81 -7.06 3.75
C SER A 164 -2.54 -7.57 4.42
N ILE A 165 -1.69 -6.68 4.89
CA ILE A 165 -0.37 -7.03 5.43
C ILE A 165 -0.34 -6.66 6.90
N LEU A 166 -0.33 -7.66 7.79
CA LEU A 166 -0.12 -7.46 9.22
C LEU A 166 1.40 -7.44 9.49
N ILE A 167 1.86 -6.35 10.05
CA ILE A 167 3.27 -6.06 10.31
C ILE A 167 3.46 -6.06 11.81
N SER A 168 4.18 -7.05 12.33
CA SER A 168 4.52 -7.16 13.74
C SER A 168 5.94 -6.63 13.98
N HIS A 169 6.12 -5.87 15.06
CA HIS A 169 7.38 -5.32 15.52
C HIS A 169 7.38 -5.36 17.06
N PRO A 170 8.53 -5.43 17.77
CA PRO A 170 8.54 -5.39 19.24
C PRO A 170 7.82 -4.19 19.88
N ALA A 171 7.70 -3.07 19.15
CA ALA A 171 6.97 -1.88 19.61
C ALA A 171 5.44 -1.99 19.45
N GLY A 172 4.92 -2.90 18.64
CA GLY A 172 3.48 -3.05 18.37
C GLY A 172 3.19 -3.60 16.97
N THR A 173 1.93 -3.54 16.56
CA THR A 173 1.43 -4.13 15.32
C THR A 173 0.77 -3.08 14.42
N ILE A 174 0.99 -3.19 13.12
CA ILE A 174 0.44 -2.30 12.09
C ILE A 174 -0.27 -3.17 11.06
N LEU A 175 -1.51 -2.84 10.69
CA LEU A 175 -2.17 -3.43 9.55
C LEU A 175 -2.15 -2.46 8.37
N HIS A 176 -1.57 -2.86 7.25
CA HIS A 176 -1.75 -2.18 5.97
C HIS A 176 -2.92 -2.84 5.22
N HIS A 177 -4.01 -2.09 5.01
CA HIS A 177 -5.18 -2.49 4.26
C HIS A 177 -5.37 -1.53 3.08
N GLY A 178 -4.65 -1.78 1.98
CA GLY A 178 -4.45 -0.82 0.88
C GLY A 178 -5.61 -0.69 -0.10
N SER A 179 -6.52 -1.69 -0.19
CA SER A 179 -7.44 -1.83 -1.33
C SER A 179 -8.93 -1.74 -1.02
N ALA A 180 -9.32 -1.27 0.15
CA ALA A 180 -10.71 -0.99 0.57
C ALA A 180 -11.74 -2.14 0.45
N GLY A 181 -11.36 -3.33 0.00
CA GLY A 181 -12.21 -4.52 -0.07
C GLY A 181 -12.22 -5.28 1.25
N PHE A 182 -13.25 -6.09 1.46
CA PHE A 182 -13.43 -6.84 2.69
C PHE A 182 -14.00 -8.23 2.39
N ILE A 183 -13.42 -9.24 3.05
CA ILE A 183 -13.94 -10.62 3.07
C ILE A 183 -14.43 -10.90 4.50
N SER A 184 -15.65 -11.41 4.65
CA SER A 184 -16.16 -11.75 5.98
C SER A 184 -15.23 -12.73 6.68
N GLY A 185 -14.94 -12.49 7.96
CA GLY A 185 -14.05 -13.34 8.75
C GLY A 185 -12.55 -13.11 8.55
N MET A 186 -12.09 -12.30 7.57
CA MET A 186 -10.67 -12.15 7.24
C MET A 186 -9.80 -11.68 8.41
N TYR A 187 -10.37 -11.03 9.41
CA TYR A 187 -9.68 -10.53 10.60
C TYR A 187 -10.11 -11.25 11.89
N GLU A 188 -10.62 -12.48 11.81
CA GLU A 188 -10.89 -13.25 13.03
C GLU A 188 -9.61 -13.59 13.77
N GLY A 189 -9.58 -13.27 15.08
CA GLY A 189 -8.40 -13.44 15.91
C GLY A 189 -7.22 -12.49 15.62
N VAL A 190 -7.43 -11.49 14.74
CA VAL A 190 -6.41 -10.48 14.40
C VAL A 190 -6.66 -9.22 15.22
N THR A 191 -5.61 -8.68 15.82
CA THR A 191 -5.57 -7.36 16.45
C THR A 191 -4.47 -6.52 15.84
N ALA A 192 -4.63 -5.20 15.86
CA ALA A 192 -3.58 -4.28 15.42
C ALA A 192 -3.60 -3.01 16.26
N ASP A 193 -2.43 -2.42 16.55
CA ASP A 193 -2.33 -1.13 17.24
C ASP A 193 -2.65 0.03 16.28
N VAL A 194 -2.22 -0.09 15.04
CA VAL A 194 -2.36 0.92 13.99
C VAL A 194 -2.95 0.28 12.74
N VAL A 195 -3.88 0.97 12.10
CA VAL A 195 -4.33 0.60 10.75
C VAL A 195 -4.04 1.71 9.74
N LEU A 196 -3.37 1.34 8.65
CA LEU A 196 -3.21 2.15 7.44
C LEU A 196 -4.34 1.74 6.50
N LEU A 197 -5.39 2.56 6.45
CA LEU A 197 -6.68 2.17 5.87
C LEU A 197 -6.88 2.83 4.50
N GLY A 198 -6.80 2.04 3.44
CA GLY A 198 -7.16 2.47 2.08
C GLY A 198 -8.64 2.78 1.99
N ILE A 199 -9.01 4.00 1.58
CA ILE A 199 -10.40 4.43 1.58
C ILE A 199 -11.01 4.68 0.20
N ALA A 200 -10.21 4.62 -0.87
CA ALA A 200 -10.72 4.66 -2.24
C ALA A 200 -11.44 3.35 -2.59
N GLY A 201 -12.68 3.45 -3.04
CA GLY A 201 -13.49 2.27 -3.41
C GLY A 201 -14.18 1.58 -2.24
N ARG A 202 -14.15 2.14 -1.02
CA ARG A 202 -14.97 1.63 0.08
C ARG A 202 -16.46 1.83 -0.23
N GLY A 203 -17.28 0.92 0.23
CA GLY A 203 -18.74 1.03 0.16
C GLY A 203 -19.30 1.99 1.21
N ASP A 204 -20.17 1.49 2.08
CA ASP A 204 -20.69 2.24 3.23
C ASP A 204 -19.60 2.43 4.29
N THR A 205 -19.35 3.68 4.66
CA THR A 205 -18.25 4.03 5.59
C THR A 205 -18.46 3.47 6.98
N GLN A 206 -19.70 3.47 7.51
CA GLN A 206 -19.98 2.95 8.84
C GLN A 206 -19.70 1.43 8.91
N THR A 207 -20.17 0.69 7.93
CA THR A 207 -19.92 -0.76 7.80
C THR A 207 -18.43 -1.04 7.64
N TYR A 208 -17.71 -0.24 6.86
CA TYR A 208 -16.28 -0.39 6.64
C TYR A 208 -15.47 -0.19 7.94
N LEU A 209 -15.79 0.87 8.71
CA LEU A 209 -15.15 1.12 10.01
C LEU A 209 -15.48 0.02 11.03
N LYS A 210 -16.72 -0.48 11.05
CA LYS A 210 -17.14 -1.57 11.94
C LYS A 210 -16.34 -2.85 11.66
N ASN A 211 -16.16 -3.19 10.39
CA ASN A 211 -15.55 -4.46 9.98
C ASN A 211 -14.02 -4.45 10.04
N ILE A 212 -13.37 -3.29 10.09
CA ILE A 212 -11.92 -3.21 10.05
C ILE A 212 -11.38 -2.53 11.33
N PRO A 213 -11.29 -1.20 11.48
CA PRO A 213 -10.62 -0.62 12.63
C PRO A 213 -11.27 -0.97 13.98
N LEU A 214 -12.59 -0.98 14.07
CA LEU A 214 -13.29 -1.31 15.31
C LEU A 214 -13.15 -2.81 15.66
N LYS A 215 -13.19 -3.69 14.67
CA LYS A 215 -12.98 -5.14 14.89
C LYS A 215 -11.56 -5.46 15.30
N LEU A 216 -10.57 -4.79 14.73
CA LEU A 216 -9.15 -4.95 15.07
C LEU A 216 -8.76 -4.35 16.42
N GLY A 217 -9.60 -3.47 17.00
CA GLY A 217 -9.31 -2.76 18.26
C GLY A 217 -8.15 -1.79 18.15
N VAL A 218 -7.99 -1.13 17.00
CA VAL A 218 -6.87 -0.21 16.75
C VAL A 218 -6.92 1.00 17.67
N ARG A 219 -5.75 1.52 18.04
CA ARG A 219 -5.60 2.78 18.77
C ARG A 219 -5.41 3.98 17.83
N LEU A 220 -4.85 3.73 16.63
CA LEU A 220 -4.57 4.76 15.65
C LEU A 220 -5.05 4.32 14.26
N LEU A 221 -5.90 5.14 13.64
CA LEU A 221 -6.34 4.98 12.26
C LEU A 221 -5.70 6.07 11.40
N ILE A 222 -4.99 5.66 10.35
CA ILE A 222 -4.40 6.55 9.35
C ILE A 222 -5.04 6.23 8.00
N PRO A 223 -5.90 7.08 7.46
CA PRO A 223 -6.44 6.90 6.12
C PRO A 223 -5.33 7.09 5.08
N ILE A 224 -5.31 6.22 4.07
CA ILE A 224 -4.45 6.27 2.90
C ILE A 224 -5.30 6.11 1.64
N HIS A 225 -4.70 6.23 0.46
CA HIS A 225 -5.37 6.05 -0.83
C HIS A 225 -6.59 6.98 -1.01
N PHE A 226 -6.46 8.24 -0.61
CA PHE A 226 -7.49 9.26 -0.81
C PHE A 226 -7.04 10.42 -1.69
N ASP A 227 -5.75 10.51 -1.96
CA ASP A 227 -5.18 11.52 -2.85
C ASP A 227 -5.53 11.24 -4.32
N ASN A 228 -5.53 12.30 -5.12
CA ASN A 228 -5.69 12.17 -6.56
C ASN A 228 -4.39 11.65 -7.18
N PHE A 229 -4.27 10.34 -7.27
CA PHE A 229 -3.09 9.65 -7.80
C PHE A 229 -2.91 9.75 -9.33
N PHE A 230 -3.79 10.45 -10.02
CA PHE A 230 -3.62 10.91 -11.40
C PHE A 230 -2.91 12.27 -11.50
N ARG A 231 -2.44 12.80 -10.38
CA ARG A 231 -1.78 14.10 -10.28
C ARG A 231 -0.33 13.91 -9.81
N SER A 232 0.60 14.64 -10.47
CA SER A 232 2.02 14.64 -10.08
C SER A 232 2.23 14.97 -8.61
N LEU A 233 3.16 14.29 -7.95
CA LEU A 233 3.56 14.54 -6.56
C LEU A 233 4.28 15.89 -6.36
N GLU A 234 4.74 16.53 -7.44
CA GLU A 234 5.34 17.88 -7.40
C GLU A 234 4.30 19.01 -7.30
N LYS A 235 3.03 18.66 -7.50
CA LYS A 235 1.91 19.60 -7.37
C LYS A 235 1.25 19.41 -6.01
N GLU A 236 0.60 20.49 -5.54
CA GLU A 236 -0.23 20.41 -4.34
C GLU A 236 -1.16 19.19 -4.36
N MET A 237 -1.20 18.44 -3.29
CA MET A 237 -2.05 17.26 -3.16
C MET A 237 -3.52 17.67 -3.24
N ARG A 238 -4.30 16.93 -4.02
CA ARG A 238 -5.75 17.04 -4.07
C ARG A 238 -6.40 15.70 -3.73
N ILE A 239 -7.56 15.76 -3.14
CA ILE A 239 -8.35 14.56 -2.85
C ILE A 239 -8.98 14.05 -4.15
N LEU A 240 -9.00 12.74 -4.32
CA LEU A 240 -9.71 12.10 -5.42
C LEU A 240 -11.22 12.29 -5.23
N ALA A 241 -11.91 12.87 -6.21
CA ALA A 241 -13.31 13.30 -6.08
C ALA A 241 -14.27 12.17 -5.64
N SER A 242 -14.02 10.93 -6.09
CA SER A 242 -14.87 9.76 -5.76
C SER A 242 -14.72 9.24 -4.33
N VAL A 243 -13.72 9.70 -3.55
CA VAL A 243 -13.38 9.11 -2.24
C VAL A 243 -14.33 9.54 -1.12
N ARG A 244 -15.11 10.61 -1.29
CA ARG A 244 -15.99 11.15 -0.23
C ARG A 244 -15.25 11.36 1.09
N PHE A 245 -14.06 12.01 1.03
CA PHE A 245 -13.14 12.11 2.16
C PHE A 245 -13.74 12.83 3.38
N LYS A 246 -14.48 13.94 3.15
CA LYS A 246 -15.14 14.69 4.24
C LYS A 246 -16.18 13.82 4.99
N GLU A 247 -16.93 13.02 4.26
CA GLU A 247 -17.88 12.07 4.84
C GLU A 247 -17.14 11.00 5.66
N PHE A 248 -16.05 10.45 5.14
CA PHE A 248 -15.20 9.51 5.88
C PHE A 248 -14.71 10.09 7.20
N LEU A 249 -14.15 11.31 7.19
CA LEU A 249 -13.68 11.98 8.41
C LEU A 249 -14.81 12.20 9.41
N SER A 250 -15.99 12.65 8.95
CA SER A 250 -17.15 12.87 9.80
C SER A 250 -17.62 11.59 10.49
N VAL A 251 -17.70 10.48 9.75
CA VAL A 251 -18.12 9.18 10.31
C VAL A 251 -17.06 8.61 11.24
N ALA A 252 -15.77 8.67 10.87
CA ALA A 252 -14.67 8.16 11.68
C ALA A 252 -14.54 8.94 13.01
N ASN A 253 -14.72 10.25 13.01
CA ASN A 253 -14.66 11.07 14.23
C ASN A 253 -15.76 10.75 15.24
N ARG A 254 -16.85 10.08 14.87
CA ARG A 254 -17.87 9.59 15.82
C ARG A 254 -17.32 8.48 16.74
N HIS A 255 -16.18 7.90 16.39
CA HIS A 255 -15.51 6.84 17.13
C HIS A 255 -14.20 7.31 17.81
N HIS A 256 -14.09 8.61 18.10
CA HIS A 256 -12.91 9.22 18.73
C HIS A 256 -12.58 8.64 20.12
N ASP A 257 -13.53 8.01 20.79
CA ASP A 257 -13.38 7.25 22.03
C ASP A 257 -12.71 5.89 21.83
N ARG A 258 -12.67 5.38 20.62
CA ARG A 258 -12.17 4.05 20.29
C ARG A 258 -10.78 4.11 19.64
N PHE A 259 -10.50 5.10 18.82
CA PHE A 259 -9.20 5.32 18.17
C PHE A 259 -8.94 6.79 17.86
N GLU A 260 -7.66 7.14 17.80
CA GLU A 260 -7.21 8.41 17.23
C GLU A 260 -7.27 8.33 15.69
N LEU A 261 -7.86 9.35 15.05
CA LEU A 261 -7.84 9.53 13.61
C LEU A 261 -6.76 10.54 13.22
N LYS A 262 -5.76 10.13 12.44
CA LYS A 262 -4.65 10.99 12.03
C LYS A 262 -4.46 10.97 10.52
N THR A 263 -4.48 12.12 9.88
CA THR A 263 -4.08 12.29 8.48
C THR A 263 -2.62 12.70 8.40
N LEU A 264 -1.91 12.22 7.39
CA LEU A 264 -0.50 12.55 7.16
C LEU A 264 -0.33 13.28 5.84
N PRO A 265 0.53 14.31 5.77
CA PRO A 265 0.98 14.85 4.50
C PRO A 265 1.87 13.84 3.75
N ILE A 266 1.86 13.92 2.41
CA ILE A 266 2.76 13.10 1.58
C ILE A 266 4.22 13.51 1.82
N GLY A 267 5.09 12.54 2.05
CA GLY A 267 6.52 12.72 2.23
C GLY A 267 6.96 13.08 3.65
N GLU A 268 6.04 13.37 4.56
CA GLU A 268 6.38 13.66 5.95
C GLU A 268 6.50 12.39 6.79
N LYS A 269 7.49 12.38 7.69
CA LYS A 269 7.74 11.29 8.63
C LYS A 269 6.96 11.51 9.93
N ALA A 270 6.22 10.50 10.36
CA ALA A 270 5.48 10.50 11.62
C ALA A 270 5.79 9.27 12.46
N ALA A 271 5.98 9.45 13.76
CA ALA A 271 6.04 8.31 14.70
C ALA A 271 4.64 7.72 14.89
N ILE A 272 4.51 6.39 14.73
CA ILE A 272 3.23 5.67 14.82
C ILE A 272 3.22 4.60 15.91
N LEU A 273 4.39 4.07 16.29
CA LEU A 273 4.53 3.19 17.45
C LEU A 273 5.63 3.73 18.36
N PRO A 274 5.36 3.91 19.67
CA PRO A 274 6.32 4.44 20.62
C PRO A 274 7.44 3.43 20.90
N VAL A 275 8.52 3.91 21.48
CA VAL A 275 9.49 3.02 22.17
C VAL A 275 8.77 2.46 23.41
N LYS A 276 8.61 1.15 23.53
CA LYS A 276 8.17 0.57 24.79
C LYS A 276 9.25 0.92 25.84
N LYS A 277 8.88 1.67 26.88
CA LYS A 277 9.71 1.77 28.08
C LYS A 277 9.83 0.35 28.65
N LYS A 278 11.06 -0.13 28.81
CA LYS A 278 11.34 -1.38 29.52
C LYS A 278 10.87 -1.27 30.95
#